data_692b0b27feaf1c3ff8078f76c8b0936f
#
_entry.id   692b0b27feaf1c3ff8078f76c8b0936f
#
_cell.length_a   1.000
_cell.length_b   1.000
_cell.length_c   1.000
_cell.angle_alpha   90.00
_cell.angle_beta   90.00
_cell.angle_gamma   90.00
#
_symmetry.space_group_name_H-M   'P 1'
#
loop_
_entity.id
_entity.type
_entity.pdbx_description
1 polymer ?
#
loop_
_entity_poly.entity_id
_entity_poly.type
_entity_poly.pdbx_seq_one_letter_code
_entity_poly.pdbx_strand_id
1 'polypeptide(L)'
;MKRTELLELPYYTVKVKTGFPSPANDYLEERIDLNKELIKHPLSTFIVESEGDSMKDAFIPPKAKLIIDRSLKPKNGDIVLAVINGEFTVKYLKKNPFKCWLIPANKKYKEIEVTPEMEMQVWGVVTAIIVNPNDTRCML
;
A
#
# COMPACT_ATOMS: atom_id res chain seq x y z
N MET A 1 -13.51 19.14 14.59
CA MET A 1 -14.53 19.54 13.61
C MET A 1 -14.44 18.62 12.39
N LYS A 2 -15.56 18.04 11.99
CA LYS A 2 -15.59 17.20 10.80
C LYS A 2 -15.64 18.07 9.54
N ARG A 3 -14.80 17.76 8.59
CA ARG A 3 -14.82 18.40 7.29
C ARG A 3 -15.95 17.78 6.46
N THR A 4 -16.93 18.61 6.07
CA THR A 4 -18.07 18.16 5.27
C THR A 4 -17.97 18.55 3.80
N GLU A 5 -16.98 19.37 3.46
CA GLU A 5 -16.80 19.85 2.10
C GLU A 5 -16.12 18.78 1.22
N LEU A 6 -16.64 18.62 0.00
CA LEU A 6 -16.00 17.82 -1.01
C LEU A 6 -14.79 18.56 -1.55
N LEU A 7 -13.67 17.87 -1.68
CA LEU A 7 -12.49 18.39 -2.33
C LEU A 7 -12.27 17.65 -3.63
N GLU A 8 -12.77 18.23 -4.70
CA GLU A 8 -12.60 17.67 -6.02
C GLU A 8 -11.49 18.39 -6.77
N LEU A 9 -10.62 17.64 -7.38
CA LEU A 9 -9.50 18.15 -8.16
C LEU A 9 -9.68 17.76 -9.62
N PRO A 10 -9.19 18.62 -10.54
CA PRO A 10 -9.17 18.22 -11.96
C PRO A 10 -8.35 16.95 -12.15
N TYR A 11 -8.92 16.03 -12.90
CA TYR A 11 -8.25 14.80 -13.33
C TYR A 11 -8.20 14.79 -14.84
N TYR A 12 -7.00 14.87 -15.39
CA TYR A 12 -6.84 14.89 -16.83
C TYR A 12 -6.59 13.47 -17.33
N THR A 13 -7.33 13.07 -18.34
CA THR A 13 -7.23 11.70 -18.90
C THR A 13 -5.99 11.49 -19.74
N VAL A 14 -5.16 12.51 -19.93
CA VAL A 14 -3.90 12.40 -20.67
C VAL A 14 -2.96 11.42 -19.95
N LYS A 15 -2.34 10.55 -20.74
CA LYS A 15 -1.29 9.66 -20.24
C LYS A 15 0.06 10.28 -20.51
N VAL A 16 0.80 10.51 -19.43
CA VAL A 16 2.14 11.12 -19.50
C VAL A 16 3.18 10.02 -19.57
N LYS A 17 3.95 10.00 -20.66
CA LYS A 17 5.07 9.06 -20.78
C LYS A 17 6.25 9.55 -19.97
N THR A 18 6.86 8.65 -19.24
CA THR A 18 8.02 8.96 -18.39
C THR A 18 9.34 8.73 -19.10
N GLY A 19 9.34 8.06 -20.24
CA GLY A 19 10.52 7.89 -21.08
C GLY A 19 10.66 9.05 -22.06
N PHE A 20 10.35 8.79 -23.33
CA PHE A 20 10.39 9.83 -24.34
C PHE A 20 9.14 10.70 -24.30
N PRO A 21 9.28 12.02 -24.54
CA PRO A 21 8.10 12.89 -24.63
C PRO A 21 7.16 12.42 -25.76
N SER A 22 5.90 12.70 -25.61
CA SER A 22 4.91 12.46 -26.66
C SER A 22 4.08 13.72 -26.86
N PRO A 23 3.46 13.88 -28.05
CA PRO A 23 2.60 15.03 -28.29
C PRO A 23 1.48 15.12 -27.27
N ALA A 24 1.16 16.36 -26.86
CA ALA A 24 -0.02 16.62 -26.06
C ALA A 24 -1.23 16.51 -26.98
N ASN A 25 -1.98 15.40 -26.85
CA ASN A 25 -3.18 15.16 -27.64
C ASN A 25 -4.42 15.57 -26.85
N ASP A 26 -5.57 15.43 -27.49
CA ASP A 26 -6.84 15.71 -26.86
C ASP A 26 -6.99 14.88 -25.57
N TYR A 27 -7.51 15.51 -24.56
CA TYR A 27 -7.80 14.87 -23.27
C TYR A 27 -9.12 15.40 -22.72
N LEU A 28 -9.73 14.58 -21.87
CA LEU A 28 -10.91 14.98 -21.14
C LEU A 28 -10.51 15.37 -19.74
N GLU A 29 -11.12 16.43 -19.23
CA GLU A 29 -11.01 16.80 -17.83
C GLU A 29 -12.17 16.19 -17.06
N GLU A 30 -11.85 15.47 -16.01
CA GLU A 30 -12.80 14.97 -15.03
C GLU A 30 -12.48 15.59 -13.69
N ARG A 31 -13.30 15.33 -12.71
CA ARG A 31 -13.05 15.80 -11.35
C ARG A 31 -13.13 14.62 -10.41
N ILE A 32 -12.13 14.49 -9.54
CA ILE A 32 -12.10 13.41 -8.57
C ILE A 32 -11.86 13.93 -7.16
N ASP A 33 -12.43 13.24 -6.19
CA ASP A 33 -12.12 13.41 -4.78
C ASP A 33 -11.19 12.27 -4.39
N LEU A 34 -9.94 12.60 -4.03
CA LEU A 34 -8.94 11.59 -3.68
C LEU A 34 -9.38 10.75 -2.48
N ASN A 35 -10.10 11.33 -1.53
CA ASN A 35 -10.60 10.55 -0.41
C ASN A 35 -11.53 9.44 -0.87
N LYS A 36 -12.45 9.74 -1.79
CA LYS A 36 -13.35 8.73 -2.34
C LYS A 36 -12.62 7.71 -3.20
N GLU A 37 -11.60 8.17 -3.94
CA GLU A 37 -10.82 7.32 -4.82
C GLU A 37 -9.99 6.29 -4.04
N LEU A 38 -9.37 6.72 -2.94
CA LEU A 38 -8.43 5.91 -2.18
C LEU A 38 -9.06 5.17 -1.01
N ILE A 39 -10.19 5.65 -0.49
CA ILE A 39 -10.81 5.11 0.71
C ILE A 39 -12.22 4.64 0.37
N LYS A 40 -12.36 3.34 0.18
CA LYS A 40 -13.65 2.72 -0.17
C LYS A 40 -14.49 2.39 1.06
N HIS A 41 -13.86 2.16 2.20
CA HIS A 41 -14.51 1.77 3.45
C HIS A 41 -14.01 2.64 4.60
N PRO A 42 -14.54 3.88 4.73
CA PRO A 42 -13.98 4.83 5.72
C PRO A 42 -13.97 4.34 7.16
N LEU A 43 -14.97 3.54 7.55
CA LEU A 43 -15.09 3.07 8.94
C LEU A 43 -14.07 1.97 9.28
N SER A 44 -13.46 1.34 8.28
CA SER A 44 -12.50 0.26 8.49
C SER A 44 -11.11 0.58 7.92
N THR A 45 -10.87 1.83 7.54
CA THR A 45 -9.64 2.26 6.92
C THR A 45 -8.83 3.14 7.87
N PHE A 46 -7.53 2.87 7.95
CA PHE A 46 -6.61 3.67 8.74
C PHE A 46 -5.28 3.80 8.00
N ILE A 47 -4.41 4.66 8.51
CA ILE A 47 -3.13 4.98 7.87
C ILE A 47 -2.01 4.69 8.85
N VAL A 48 -0.97 4.03 8.36
CA VAL A 48 0.28 3.84 9.11
C VAL A 48 1.46 4.33 8.27
N GLU A 49 2.57 4.60 8.93
CA GLU A 49 3.81 4.99 8.27
C GLU A 49 4.76 3.81 8.25
N SER A 50 5.41 3.59 7.10
CA SER A 50 6.38 2.52 6.96
C SER A 50 7.72 2.91 7.57
N GLU A 51 8.44 1.90 8.05
CA GLU A 51 9.80 2.02 8.54
C GLU A 51 10.62 0.87 7.97
N GLY A 52 11.90 1.13 7.71
CA GLY A 52 12.78 0.13 7.13
C GLY A 52 12.60 -0.04 5.62
N ASP A 53 13.35 -0.98 5.04
CA ASP A 53 13.44 -1.16 3.60
C ASP A 53 13.03 -2.56 3.12
N SER A 54 12.40 -3.36 3.97
CA SER A 54 12.05 -4.74 3.61
C SER A 54 11.04 -4.86 2.47
N MET A 55 10.37 -3.76 2.13
CA MET A 55 9.38 -3.74 1.05
C MET A 55 9.74 -2.75 -0.06
N LYS A 56 11.01 -2.38 -0.18
CA LYS A 56 11.42 -1.38 -1.17
C LYS A 56 11.09 -1.77 -2.61
N ASP A 57 11.18 -3.05 -2.95
CA ASP A 57 10.91 -3.52 -4.32
C ASP A 57 9.41 -3.58 -4.62
N ALA A 58 8.56 -3.34 -3.63
CA ALA A 58 7.13 -3.13 -3.80
C ALA A 58 6.76 -1.65 -3.78
N PHE A 59 7.74 -0.77 -3.99
CA PHE A 59 7.57 0.69 -3.98
C PHE A 59 7.17 1.25 -2.62
N ILE A 60 7.58 0.59 -1.54
CA ILE A 60 7.35 1.08 -0.17
C ILE A 60 8.69 1.46 0.45
N PRO A 61 9.13 2.71 0.28
CA PRO A 61 10.30 3.22 1.00
C PRO A 61 9.95 3.49 2.45
N PRO A 62 10.94 3.72 3.31
CA PRO A 62 10.68 4.28 4.64
C PRO A 62 9.90 5.59 4.53
N LYS A 63 9.07 5.89 5.54
CA LYS A 63 8.24 7.10 5.63
C LYS A 63 7.10 7.16 4.62
N ALA A 64 6.81 6.09 3.90
CA ALA A 64 5.60 6.02 3.08
C ALA A 64 4.38 5.93 3.99
N LYS A 65 3.27 6.52 3.55
CA LYS A 65 1.99 6.35 4.22
C LYS A 65 1.21 5.23 3.55
N LEU A 66 0.79 4.27 4.33
CA LEU A 66 0.08 3.10 3.85
C LEU A 66 -1.38 3.21 4.25
N ILE A 67 -2.27 3.17 3.28
CA ILE A 67 -3.71 3.13 3.53
C ILE A 67 -4.09 1.66 3.66
N ILE A 68 -4.70 1.32 4.80
CA ILE A 68 -4.99 -0.06 5.17
C ILE A 68 -6.48 -0.20 5.44
N ASP A 69 -7.09 -1.19 4.78
CA ASP A 69 -8.50 -1.50 4.94
C ASP A 69 -8.65 -2.83 5.68
N ARG A 70 -9.26 -2.76 6.86
CA ARG A 70 -9.48 -3.95 7.70
C ARG A 70 -10.65 -4.79 7.26
N SER A 71 -11.54 -4.26 6.43
CA SER A 71 -12.74 -4.96 6.00
C SER A 71 -12.46 -5.98 4.89
N LEU A 72 -11.33 -5.86 4.22
CA LEU A 72 -10.97 -6.74 3.12
C LEU A 72 -10.43 -8.06 3.63
N LYS A 73 -10.88 -9.15 3.01
CA LYS A 73 -10.33 -10.49 3.27
C LYS A 73 -9.03 -10.62 2.50
N PRO A 74 -7.90 -10.89 3.18
CA PRO A 74 -6.62 -11.00 2.50
C PRO A 74 -6.57 -12.16 1.51
N LYS A 75 -5.96 -11.92 0.36
CA LYS A 75 -5.75 -12.90 -0.71
C LYS A 75 -4.28 -13.10 -0.95
N ASN A 76 -3.92 -14.21 -1.61
CA ASN A 76 -2.56 -14.42 -2.08
C ASN A 76 -2.09 -13.23 -2.92
N GLY A 77 -0.89 -12.74 -2.62
CA GLY A 77 -0.30 -11.62 -3.31
C GLY A 77 -0.65 -10.25 -2.75
N ASP A 78 -1.59 -10.17 -1.80
CA ASP A 78 -1.87 -8.91 -1.14
C ASP A 78 -0.71 -8.49 -0.25
N ILE A 79 -0.50 -7.19 -0.16
CA ILE A 79 0.37 -6.61 0.85
C ILE A 79 -0.49 -6.38 2.09
N VAL A 80 -0.06 -6.93 3.21
CA VAL A 80 -0.85 -6.90 4.45
C VAL A 80 -0.05 -6.25 5.58
N LEU A 81 -0.79 -5.64 6.50
CA LEU A 81 -0.28 -5.30 7.82
C LEU A 81 -0.60 -6.46 8.74
N ALA A 82 0.44 -7.11 9.25
CA ALA A 82 0.30 -8.26 10.12
C ALA A 82 0.95 -8.02 11.47
N VAL A 83 0.49 -8.76 12.47
CA VAL A 83 1.12 -8.83 13.78
C VAL A 83 1.71 -10.22 13.93
N ILE A 84 3.00 -10.28 14.23
CA ILE A 84 3.72 -11.52 14.52
C ILE A 84 4.46 -11.32 15.84
N ASN A 85 4.26 -12.24 16.80
CA ASN A 85 4.93 -12.14 18.10
C ASN A 85 4.75 -10.77 18.75
N GLY A 86 3.56 -10.16 18.57
CA GLY A 86 3.25 -8.85 19.13
C GLY A 86 3.82 -7.66 18.35
N GLU A 87 4.50 -7.89 17.23
CA GLU A 87 5.12 -6.82 16.44
C GLU A 87 4.44 -6.66 15.09
N PHE A 88 4.27 -5.42 14.66
CA PHE A 88 3.71 -5.11 13.34
C PHE A 88 4.74 -5.28 12.25
N THR A 89 4.29 -5.81 11.11
CA THR A 89 5.10 -5.89 9.90
C THR A 89 4.23 -5.75 8.67
N VAL A 90 4.80 -5.23 7.59
CA VAL A 90 4.15 -5.13 6.29
C VAL A 90 4.88 -6.06 5.33
N LYS A 91 4.16 -6.99 4.72
CA LYS A 91 4.73 -8.00 3.83
C LYS A 91 3.69 -8.45 2.82
N TYR A 92 4.15 -9.08 1.75
CA TYR A 92 3.25 -9.85 0.90
C TYR A 92 2.75 -11.08 1.65
N LEU A 93 1.49 -11.39 1.47
CA LEU A 93 0.90 -12.63 1.98
C LEU A 93 0.93 -13.71 0.92
N LYS A 94 1.45 -14.88 1.28
CA LYS A 94 1.36 -16.08 0.47
C LYS A 94 0.78 -17.19 1.34
N LYS A 95 -0.25 -17.84 0.88
CA LYS A 95 -0.89 -18.91 1.64
C LYS A 95 -1.45 -20.00 0.73
N ASN A 96 -1.51 -21.18 1.29
CA ASN A 96 -2.26 -22.31 0.74
C ASN A 96 -3.10 -22.89 1.89
N PRO A 97 -3.88 -23.98 1.67
CA PRO A 97 -4.70 -24.53 2.75
C PRO A 97 -3.93 -25.01 3.98
N PHE A 98 -2.61 -25.23 3.86
CA PHE A 98 -1.81 -25.83 4.92
C PHE A 98 -0.81 -24.88 5.55
N LYS A 99 -0.31 -23.90 4.79
CA LYS A 99 0.78 -23.03 5.22
C LYS A 99 0.54 -21.59 4.82
N CYS A 100 1.24 -20.70 5.54
CA CYS A 100 1.20 -19.27 5.29
C CYS A 100 2.61 -18.70 5.40
N TRP A 101 2.94 -17.77 4.51
CA TRP A 101 4.23 -17.09 4.50
C TRP A 101 4.01 -15.59 4.41
N LEU A 102 4.92 -14.85 5.03
CA LEU A 102 5.05 -13.41 4.84
C LEU A 102 6.33 -13.16 4.05
N ILE A 103 6.19 -12.52 2.91
CA ILE A 103 7.27 -12.41 1.93
C ILE A 103 7.69 -10.96 1.80
N PRO A 104 8.96 -10.63 2.10
CA PRO A 104 9.48 -9.30 1.89
C PRO A 104 9.68 -9.01 0.40
N ALA A 105 9.70 -7.74 0.04
CA ALA A 105 10.04 -7.27 -1.30
C ALA A 105 11.43 -6.64 -1.28
N ASN A 106 12.40 -7.42 -0.86
CA ASN A 106 13.80 -7.04 -0.82
C ASN A 106 14.63 -8.31 -0.64
N LYS A 107 15.54 -8.55 -1.55
CA LYS A 107 16.36 -9.78 -1.57
C LYS A 107 17.24 -9.96 -0.33
N LYS A 108 17.51 -8.89 0.40
CA LYS A 108 18.29 -8.95 1.64
C LYS A 108 17.54 -9.62 2.79
N TYR A 109 16.23 -9.71 2.69
CA TYR A 109 15.37 -10.27 3.74
C TYR A 109 14.84 -11.63 3.30
N LYS A 110 14.69 -12.53 4.26
CA LYS A 110 14.14 -13.87 4.00
C LYS A 110 12.64 -13.87 4.22
N GLU A 111 11.95 -14.71 3.47
CA GLU A 111 10.54 -14.97 3.73
C GLU A 111 10.36 -15.65 5.08
N ILE A 112 9.23 -15.37 5.70
CA ILE A 112 8.87 -15.90 7.03
C ILE A 112 7.78 -16.93 6.82
N GLU A 113 8.07 -18.22 7.11
CA GLU A 113 7.02 -19.23 7.23
C GLU A 113 6.34 -19.05 8.57
N VAL A 114 5.04 -18.77 8.53
CA VAL A 114 4.28 -18.51 9.75
C VAL A 114 3.99 -19.82 10.47
N THR A 115 4.35 -19.87 11.76
CA THR A 115 4.07 -21.02 12.63
C THR A 115 2.99 -20.62 13.64
N PRO A 116 2.29 -21.64 14.24
CA PRO A 116 1.26 -21.33 15.25
C PRO A 116 1.80 -20.54 16.44
N GLU A 117 3.05 -20.75 16.81
CA GLU A 117 3.68 -20.07 17.95
C GLU A 117 3.84 -18.56 17.72
N MET A 118 3.85 -18.13 16.47
CA MET A 118 3.98 -16.70 16.13
C MET A 118 2.70 -15.93 16.37
N GLU A 119 1.57 -16.60 16.56
CA GLU A 119 0.26 -15.98 16.80
C GLU A 119 -0.04 -14.86 15.79
N MET A 120 0.15 -15.16 14.50
CA MET A 120 0.01 -14.19 13.44
C MET A 120 -1.45 -13.77 13.25
N GLN A 121 -1.67 -12.46 13.18
CA GLN A 121 -2.95 -11.89 12.79
C GLN A 121 -2.74 -10.89 11.66
N VAL A 122 -3.61 -10.93 10.66
CA VAL A 122 -3.65 -9.89 9.63
C VAL A 122 -4.59 -8.80 10.10
N TRP A 123 -4.05 -7.58 10.21
CA TRP A 123 -4.83 -6.43 10.64
C TRP A 123 -5.53 -5.73 9.48
N GLY A 124 -5.06 -5.89 8.28
CA GLY A 124 -5.69 -5.32 7.12
C GLY A 124 -4.85 -5.45 5.87
N VAL A 125 -5.43 -5.06 4.75
CA VAL A 125 -4.82 -5.09 3.44
C VAL A 125 -4.38 -3.68 3.06
N VAL A 126 -3.17 -3.54 2.57
CA VAL A 126 -2.67 -2.26 2.05
C VAL A 126 -3.34 -2.02 0.70
N THR A 127 -4.11 -0.94 0.61
CA THR A 127 -4.86 -0.60 -0.61
C THR A 127 -4.23 0.54 -1.39
N ALA A 128 -3.40 1.36 -0.75
CA ALA A 128 -2.69 2.44 -1.42
C ALA A 128 -1.41 2.78 -0.68
N ILE A 129 -0.45 3.27 -1.43
CA ILE A 129 0.87 3.66 -0.93
C ILE A 129 1.09 5.12 -1.35
N ILE A 130 1.31 5.99 -0.36
CA ILE A 130 1.56 7.41 -0.61
C ILE A 130 3.02 7.67 -0.31
N VAL A 131 3.76 8.05 -1.33
CA VAL A 131 5.20 8.28 -1.25
C VAL A 131 5.49 9.73 -1.59
N ASN A 132 6.21 10.42 -0.70
CA ASN A 132 6.72 11.73 -1.02
C ASN A 132 7.99 11.54 -1.90
N PRO A 133 8.11 12.25 -3.03
CA PRO A 133 9.28 12.10 -3.89
C PRO A 133 10.63 12.28 -3.17
N ASN A 134 10.67 13.09 -2.12
CA ASN A 134 11.90 13.31 -1.36
C ASN A 134 12.31 12.10 -0.51
N ASP A 135 11.39 11.19 -0.24
CA ASP A 135 11.65 10.01 0.59
C ASP A 135 12.05 8.78 -0.23
N THR A 136 12.22 8.92 -1.54
CA THR A 136 12.58 7.80 -2.42
C THR A 136 14.08 7.57 -2.54
N ARG A 137 14.90 8.38 -1.90
CA ARG A 137 16.36 8.30 -1.99
C ARG A 137 16.92 6.95 -1.56
N CYS A 138 16.28 6.29 -0.60
CA CYS A 138 16.72 4.98 -0.13
C CYS A 138 16.50 3.88 -1.16
N MET A 139 15.81 4.17 -2.25
CA MET A 139 15.52 3.22 -3.32
C MET A 139 16.51 3.31 -4.47
N LEU A 140 17.40 4.27 -4.42
CA LEU A 140 18.44 4.48 -5.44
C LEU A 140 19.60 3.51 -5.25
#